data_a79d0ed32aac0254736fb3b85675f5ab
#
_entry.id   a79d0ed32aac0254736fb3b85675f5ab
#
_cell.length_a   1.000
_cell.length_b   1.000
_cell.length_c   1.000
_cell.angle_alpha   90.00
_cell.angle_beta   90.00
_cell.angle_gamma   90.00
#
_symmetry.space_group_name_H-M   'P 1'
#
loop_
_entity.id
_entity.type
_entity.pdbx_description
1 polymer ?
#
loop_
_entity_poly.entity_id
_entity_poly.type
_entity_poly.pdbx_seq_one_letter_code
_entity_poly.pdbx_strand_id
1 'polypeptide(L)'
;MVFTDKIMYDRKVLTFCTFMLIILSSTFSSYIQFSYGAYAKAPLSPYGPTVNDDNLIVEKITEGLDFPTSMSFLGNNDILVTEKNTGIVKRILNSQVQDAPVLDVSVANSIERGLLGIAISKQPDGKTFVFLSYTESGDDSDGSDFENNVDPLGNRLYRYEYVNGELINPVLLFDLTAIPPNERGEHNGGKILIGPDNNVYFIVGEVGGHMTQAQNIGDGPEPNGLGGVLRISQDGEIVDPDNPIFGESLPLSVYYAMGIRNSFGFDFDPLTGNLWDTENGPTVADEINLILPGFNGGWSQVQGYLYQDLLGREITSEDELVTIGNGKYTDPKFVWVTTIGPTALKFLNSEKLGKEYANDMFTGDINNGLLYRFTLNEARDNILINDTSLGNVAALADNQVDETTENQPLIFGQGFGGITDIQVGPDGYLYVLSYTGALYRIVPISESTVPKNQQALADQSETQSADAIPVVIAGLKGDQSYSPNPIRIESGQTITWYNGDSISHTVTSGQATDEDEGALFDSNAIIPNQSYSLTFDNSGEFKYYCIYHPSMVGDVIVE
;
A
#
# COMPACT_ATOMS: atom_id res chain seq x y z
N MET A 1 -23.36 73.85 -26.92
CA MET A 1 -23.23 73.10 -28.16
C MET A 1 -22.77 71.70 -27.79
N VAL A 2 -23.70 70.74 -27.80
CA VAL A 2 -23.59 69.40 -27.29
C VAL A 2 -23.30 68.48 -28.48
N PHE A 3 -22.26 67.67 -28.43
CA PHE A 3 -22.07 66.55 -29.36
C PHE A 3 -22.13 65.27 -28.54
N THR A 4 -23.19 64.48 -28.77
CA THR A 4 -23.36 63.09 -28.30
C THR A 4 -22.93 62.18 -29.41
N ASP A 5 -21.82 61.44 -29.21
CA ASP A 5 -21.45 60.33 -30.08
C ASP A 5 -22.01 59.02 -29.47
N LYS A 6 -22.89 58.42 -30.27
CA LYS A 6 -23.47 57.11 -30.03
C LYS A 6 -22.52 56.04 -30.59
N ILE A 7 -21.89 55.25 -29.74
CA ILE A 7 -21.16 54.03 -30.15
C ILE A 7 -22.19 52.89 -30.26
N MET A 8 -22.45 52.48 -31.50
CA MET A 8 -23.19 51.26 -31.79
C MET A 8 -22.25 50.05 -31.65
N TYR A 9 -22.40 49.26 -30.60
CA TYR A 9 -21.72 47.98 -30.52
C TYR A 9 -22.45 46.92 -31.35
N ASP A 10 -21.70 46.34 -32.29
CA ASP A 10 -22.19 45.31 -33.23
C ASP A 10 -22.56 44.01 -32.46
N ARG A 11 -23.81 43.61 -32.52
CA ARG A 11 -24.38 42.41 -31.87
C ARG A 11 -23.70 41.10 -32.29
N LYS A 12 -22.90 41.08 -33.35
CA LYS A 12 -22.20 39.88 -33.83
C LYS A 12 -20.94 39.54 -33.00
N VAL A 13 -20.32 40.51 -32.37
CA VAL A 13 -19.13 40.29 -31.52
C VAL A 13 -19.53 39.69 -30.17
N LEU A 14 -20.69 40.04 -29.64
CA LEU A 14 -21.18 39.51 -28.37
C LEU A 14 -21.58 38.03 -28.43
N THR A 15 -22.06 37.55 -29.59
CA THR A 15 -22.45 36.15 -29.80
C THR A 15 -21.24 35.24 -29.94
N PHE A 16 -20.11 35.75 -30.48
CA PHE A 16 -18.88 34.96 -30.63
C PHE A 16 -18.14 34.78 -29.30
N CYS A 17 -18.13 35.79 -28.44
CA CYS A 17 -17.53 35.69 -27.10
C CYS A 17 -18.34 34.76 -26.17
N THR A 18 -19.68 34.73 -26.28
CA THR A 18 -20.52 33.85 -25.47
C THR A 18 -20.40 32.38 -25.91
N PHE A 19 -20.19 32.12 -27.22
CA PHE A 19 -19.97 30.76 -27.72
C PHE A 19 -18.58 30.24 -27.37
N MET A 20 -17.55 31.10 -27.32
CA MET A 20 -16.21 30.70 -26.93
C MET A 20 -16.09 30.45 -25.42
N LEU A 21 -16.85 31.15 -24.58
CA LEU A 21 -16.92 30.88 -23.13
C LEU A 21 -17.70 29.58 -22.81
N ILE A 22 -18.70 29.21 -23.59
CA ILE A 22 -19.45 27.94 -23.40
C ILE A 22 -18.61 26.75 -23.88
N ILE A 23 -17.78 26.89 -24.92
CA ILE A 23 -16.87 25.82 -25.38
C ILE A 23 -15.69 25.64 -24.40
N LEU A 24 -15.18 26.72 -23.78
CA LEU A 24 -14.13 26.64 -22.76
C LEU A 24 -14.67 26.06 -21.43
N SER A 25 -15.92 26.30 -21.06
CA SER A 25 -16.53 25.71 -19.87
C SER A 25 -16.90 24.23 -20.04
N SER A 26 -17.23 23.78 -21.26
CA SER A 26 -17.52 22.36 -21.53
C SER A 26 -16.26 21.48 -21.70
N THR A 27 -15.10 22.08 -22.06
CA THR A 27 -13.83 21.36 -22.11
C THR A 27 -13.12 21.32 -20.76
N PHE A 28 -13.41 22.25 -19.85
CA PHE A 28 -12.88 22.20 -18.48
C PHE A 28 -13.66 21.23 -17.58
N SER A 29 -14.96 21.01 -17.85
CA SER A 29 -15.78 20.03 -17.10
C SER A 29 -15.45 18.57 -17.43
N SER A 30 -14.78 18.30 -18.57
CA SER A 30 -14.39 16.93 -18.96
C SER A 30 -13.01 16.51 -18.46
N TYR A 31 -12.22 17.43 -17.88
CA TYR A 31 -10.90 17.11 -17.29
C TYR A 31 -10.90 16.91 -15.77
N ILE A 32 -12.03 17.13 -15.09
CA ILE A 32 -12.15 16.94 -13.62
C ILE A 32 -12.75 15.56 -13.25
N GLN A 33 -13.14 14.76 -14.25
CA GLN A 33 -13.78 13.45 -13.99
C GLN A 33 -12.82 12.24 -14.11
N PHE A 34 -11.49 12.45 -14.14
CA PHE A 34 -10.50 11.38 -14.24
C PHE A 34 -9.49 11.37 -13.08
N SER A 35 -9.96 11.35 -11.84
CA SER A 35 -9.07 10.99 -10.72
C SER A 35 -9.75 10.43 -9.48
N TYR A 36 -10.97 9.91 -9.60
CA TYR A 36 -11.44 8.90 -8.65
C TYR A 36 -11.10 7.54 -9.25
N GLY A 37 -9.81 7.24 -9.34
CA GLY A 37 -9.37 5.88 -9.50
C GLY A 37 -9.85 5.12 -8.27
N ALA A 38 -10.94 4.36 -8.42
CA ALA A 38 -11.15 3.25 -7.51
C ALA A 38 -9.81 2.54 -7.44
N TYR A 39 -9.23 2.45 -6.24
CA TYR A 39 -8.08 1.57 -6.00
C TYR A 39 -8.50 0.22 -6.56
N ALA A 40 -7.87 -0.18 -7.65
CA ALA A 40 -8.14 -1.48 -8.23
C ALA A 40 -7.79 -2.49 -7.14
N LYS A 41 -8.81 -3.12 -6.54
CA LYS A 41 -8.58 -4.15 -5.53
C LYS A 41 -7.71 -5.19 -6.19
N ALA A 42 -6.48 -5.36 -5.73
CA ALA A 42 -5.69 -6.51 -6.12
C ALA A 42 -6.54 -7.76 -5.80
N PRO A 43 -6.95 -8.55 -6.79
CA PRO A 43 -7.90 -9.61 -6.55
C PRO A 43 -7.24 -10.72 -5.76
N LEU A 44 -8.05 -11.37 -4.92
CA LEU A 44 -7.67 -12.63 -4.31
C LEU A 44 -7.51 -13.68 -5.42
N SER A 45 -6.43 -14.46 -5.34
CA SER A 45 -6.34 -15.68 -6.14
C SER A 45 -7.54 -16.59 -5.82
N PRO A 46 -8.26 -17.15 -6.80
CA PRO A 46 -9.36 -18.10 -6.54
C PRO A 46 -8.91 -19.35 -5.80
N TYR A 47 -7.60 -19.63 -5.79
CA TYR A 47 -6.98 -20.75 -5.06
C TYR A 47 -6.37 -20.30 -3.71
N GLY A 48 -6.48 -19.02 -3.34
CA GLY A 48 -5.82 -18.41 -2.19
C GLY A 48 -4.39 -17.97 -2.51
N PRO A 49 -3.74 -17.26 -1.56
CA PRO A 49 -2.36 -16.85 -1.72
C PRO A 49 -1.39 -18.04 -1.62
N THR A 50 -0.26 -17.90 -2.32
CA THR A 50 0.84 -18.87 -2.33
C THR A 50 2.16 -18.21 -2.01
N VAL A 51 3.16 -19.02 -1.62
CA VAL A 51 4.56 -18.62 -1.46
C VAL A 51 5.47 -19.45 -2.36
N ASN A 52 6.60 -18.87 -2.77
CA ASN A 52 7.55 -19.47 -3.71
C ASN A 52 8.57 -20.38 -2.97
N ASP A 53 8.09 -21.18 -2.02
CA ASP A 53 8.84 -22.24 -1.33
C ASP A 53 7.93 -23.44 -1.09
N ASP A 54 8.26 -24.58 -1.70
CA ASP A 54 7.51 -25.84 -1.64
C ASP A 54 7.40 -26.44 -0.22
N ASN A 55 8.19 -25.95 0.74
CA ASN A 55 8.13 -26.40 2.13
C ASN A 55 7.18 -25.56 2.99
N LEU A 56 6.69 -24.44 2.45
CA LEU A 56 5.82 -23.50 3.15
C LEU A 56 4.41 -23.52 2.56
N ILE A 57 3.43 -23.16 3.36
CA ILE A 57 2.04 -22.99 2.95
C ILE A 57 1.43 -21.75 3.60
N VAL A 58 0.47 -21.15 2.91
CA VAL A 58 -0.33 -20.05 3.43
C VAL A 58 -1.64 -20.59 4.00
N GLU A 59 -1.90 -20.32 5.27
CA GLU A 59 -3.15 -20.65 5.95
C GLU A 59 -4.01 -19.39 6.08
N LYS A 60 -5.29 -19.44 5.69
CA LYS A 60 -6.26 -18.40 6.01
C LYS A 60 -6.70 -18.56 7.47
N ILE A 61 -6.40 -17.57 8.30
CA ILE A 61 -6.76 -17.56 9.72
C ILE A 61 -8.21 -17.12 9.91
N THR A 62 -8.60 -16.03 9.23
CA THR A 62 -9.98 -15.52 9.26
C THR A 62 -10.25 -14.63 8.06
N GLU A 63 -11.51 -14.26 7.88
CA GLU A 63 -11.98 -13.32 6.86
C GLU A 63 -13.20 -12.56 7.37
N GLY A 64 -13.67 -11.56 6.62
CA GLY A 64 -14.86 -10.77 6.95
C GLY A 64 -14.56 -9.51 7.74
N LEU A 65 -13.29 -9.05 7.76
CA LEU A 65 -12.91 -7.72 8.23
C LEU A 65 -13.27 -6.67 7.17
N ASP A 66 -13.59 -5.44 7.59
CA ASP A 66 -13.92 -4.34 6.68
C ASP A 66 -12.75 -3.38 6.52
N PHE A 67 -12.10 -3.38 5.35
CA PHE A 67 -10.94 -2.54 5.03
C PHE A 67 -9.89 -2.50 6.15
N PRO A 68 -9.33 -3.64 6.58
CA PRO A 68 -8.38 -3.66 7.67
C PRO A 68 -7.05 -3.01 7.26
N THR A 69 -6.46 -2.20 8.14
CA THR A 69 -5.23 -1.44 7.88
C THR A 69 -4.04 -1.88 8.68
N SER A 70 -4.24 -2.27 9.94
CA SER A 70 -3.12 -2.60 10.82
C SER A 70 -3.54 -3.63 11.87
N MET A 71 -2.58 -4.43 12.36
CA MET A 71 -2.83 -5.44 13.40
C MET A 71 -1.74 -5.43 14.46
N SER A 72 -2.10 -5.86 15.69
CA SER A 72 -1.15 -6.04 16.78
C SER A 72 -1.59 -7.18 17.71
N PHE A 73 -0.63 -7.93 18.26
CA PHE A 73 -0.90 -9.12 19.05
C PHE A 73 -1.03 -8.80 20.56
N LEU A 74 -2.18 -9.09 21.14
CA LEU A 74 -2.37 -9.15 22.59
C LEU A 74 -1.71 -10.40 23.19
N GLY A 75 -1.68 -11.49 22.44
CA GLY A 75 -1.10 -12.76 22.86
C GLY A 75 -1.21 -13.82 21.77
N ASN A 76 -0.90 -15.06 22.12
CA ASN A 76 -1.09 -16.18 21.20
C ASN A 76 -2.55 -16.28 20.79
N ASN A 77 -2.82 -16.33 19.48
CA ASN A 77 -4.17 -16.39 18.92
C ASN A 77 -5.13 -15.27 19.39
N ASP A 78 -4.59 -14.11 19.77
CA ASP A 78 -5.34 -12.95 20.26
C ASP A 78 -4.78 -11.68 19.61
N ILE A 79 -5.52 -11.14 18.64
CA ILE A 79 -5.07 -10.09 17.75
C ILE A 79 -6.09 -8.96 17.75
N LEU A 80 -5.62 -7.72 17.83
CA LEU A 80 -6.42 -6.53 17.51
C LEU A 80 -6.16 -6.09 16.08
N VAL A 81 -7.22 -5.73 15.37
CA VAL A 81 -7.18 -5.26 13.98
C VAL A 81 -8.00 -3.99 13.85
N THR A 82 -7.47 -3.01 13.14
CA THR A 82 -8.14 -1.74 12.84
C THR A 82 -8.91 -1.82 11.52
N GLU A 83 -10.16 -1.36 11.51
CA GLU A 83 -10.99 -1.21 10.32
C GLU A 83 -11.04 0.27 9.91
N LYS A 84 -10.54 0.57 8.70
CA LYS A 84 -10.23 1.93 8.23
C LYS A 84 -11.42 2.87 8.25
N ASN A 85 -12.54 2.42 7.64
CA ASN A 85 -13.66 3.31 7.30
C ASN A 85 -14.70 3.41 8.41
N THR A 86 -14.72 2.43 9.29
CA THR A 86 -15.70 2.31 10.39
C THR A 86 -15.16 2.73 11.75
N GLY A 87 -13.86 3.08 11.83
CA GLY A 87 -13.25 3.46 13.11
C GLY A 87 -13.20 2.34 14.17
N ILE A 88 -13.48 1.09 13.76
CA ILE A 88 -13.64 -0.03 14.68
C ILE A 88 -12.29 -0.73 14.91
N VAL A 89 -11.99 -1.02 16.17
CA VAL A 89 -10.96 -1.99 16.55
C VAL A 89 -11.63 -3.34 16.82
N LYS A 90 -11.41 -4.30 15.92
CA LYS A 90 -11.86 -5.69 16.05
C LYS A 90 -10.86 -6.52 16.83
N ARG A 91 -11.37 -7.56 17.50
CA ARG A 91 -10.55 -8.60 18.11
C ARG A 91 -10.75 -9.93 17.39
N ILE A 92 -9.65 -10.57 17.04
CA ILE A 92 -9.63 -11.94 16.54
C ILE A 92 -9.11 -12.81 17.68
N LEU A 93 -9.94 -13.71 18.19
CA LEU A 93 -9.59 -14.64 19.25
C LEU A 93 -9.77 -16.08 18.76
N ASN A 94 -8.68 -16.86 18.81
CA ASN A 94 -8.67 -18.24 18.30
C ASN A 94 -9.22 -18.36 16.87
N SER A 95 -8.75 -17.51 15.98
CA SER A 95 -9.16 -17.43 14.55
C SER A 95 -10.61 -17.01 14.31
N GLN A 96 -11.30 -16.48 15.31
CA GLN A 96 -12.67 -16.01 15.19
C GLN A 96 -12.73 -14.50 15.44
N VAL A 97 -13.28 -13.76 14.48
CA VAL A 97 -13.60 -12.33 14.65
C VAL A 97 -14.70 -12.21 15.70
N GLN A 98 -14.48 -11.41 16.72
CA GLN A 98 -15.47 -11.18 17.79
C GLN A 98 -16.51 -10.17 17.32
N ASP A 99 -17.80 -10.42 17.64
CA ASP A 99 -18.92 -9.55 17.24
C ASP A 99 -18.83 -8.16 17.89
N ALA A 100 -18.51 -8.10 19.20
CA ALA A 100 -18.39 -6.85 19.92
C ALA A 100 -17.07 -6.15 19.56
N PRO A 101 -17.08 -4.86 19.18
CA PRO A 101 -15.86 -4.09 18.99
C PRO A 101 -15.12 -3.88 20.32
N VAL A 102 -13.80 -3.79 20.25
CA VAL A 102 -12.96 -3.40 21.39
C VAL A 102 -12.99 -1.89 21.59
N LEU A 103 -13.14 -1.16 20.50
CA LEU A 103 -13.35 0.28 20.44
C LEU A 103 -14.09 0.62 19.15
N ASP A 104 -14.85 1.70 19.19
CA ASP A 104 -15.53 2.33 18.06
C ASP A 104 -15.33 3.84 18.19
N VAL A 105 -14.64 4.45 17.22
CA VAL A 105 -14.35 5.90 17.16
C VAL A 105 -14.81 6.45 15.82
N SER A 106 -15.35 7.65 15.81
CA SER A 106 -15.81 8.29 14.58
C SER A 106 -14.64 8.82 13.76
N VAL A 107 -14.53 8.39 12.51
CA VAL A 107 -13.41 8.70 11.62
C VAL A 107 -13.85 9.45 10.37
N ALA A 108 -13.06 10.45 9.98
CA ALA A 108 -13.04 10.94 8.61
C ALA A 108 -12.32 9.86 7.77
N ASN A 109 -12.91 9.42 6.65
CA ASN A 109 -12.44 8.23 5.93
C ASN A 109 -12.20 8.44 4.43
N SER A 110 -12.28 9.68 3.95
CA SER A 110 -12.04 10.00 2.55
C SER A 110 -10.62 9.62 2.11
N ILE A 111 -10.52 8.89 1.00
CA ILE A 111 -9.28 8.43 0.36
C ILE A 111 -8.41 7.60 1.34
N GLU A 112 -7.32 8.17 1.89
CA GLU A 112 -6.42 7.45 2.82
C GLU A 112 -6.78 7.69 4.29
N ARG A 113 -7.63 8.66 4.62
CA ARG A 113 -8.08 8.93 5.98
C ARG A 113 -8.80 7.74 6.60
N GLY A 114 -8.84 7.67 7.91
CA GLY A 114 -9.52 6.62 8.66
C GLY A 114 -8.77 6.19 9.91
N LEU A 115 -9.10 5.00 10.42
CA LEU A 115 -8.34 4.34 11.49
C LEU A 115 -7.19 3.55 10.86
N LEU A 116 -5.94 4.04 11.04
CA LEU A 116 -4.80 3.65 10.21
C LEU A 116 -3.78 2.76 10.92
N GLY A 117 -3.49 3.01 12.18
CA GLY A 117 -2.41 2.32 12.88
C GLY A 117 -2.78 1.86 14.28
N ILE A 118 -2.13 0.76 14.69
CA ILE A 118 -2.22 0.22 16.05
C ILE A 118 -0.86 -0.30 16.52
N ALA A 119 -0.52 -0.01 17.77
CA ALA A 119 0.60 -0.63 18.46
C ALA A 119 0.23 -0.99 19.91
N ILE A 120 0.80 -2.07 20.42
CA ILE A 120 0.55 -2.54 21.79
C ILE A 120 1.84 -2.49 22.60
N SER A 121 1.75 -1.97 23.81
CA SER A 121 2.84 -1.98 24.79
C SER A 121 2.38 -2.59 26.11
N LYS A 122 3.05 -3.67 26.53
CA LYS A 122 2.82 -4.31 27.84
C LYS A 122 3.73 -3.69 28.86
N GLN A 123 3.15 -3.13 29.91
CA GLN A 123 3.86 -2.41 30.94
C GLN A 123 4.35 -3.35 32.07
N PRO A 124 5.45 -3.00 32.75
CA PRO A 124 5.96 -3.80 33.89
C PRO A 124 4.98 -3.94 35.03
N ASP A 125 4.05 -3.01 35.21
CA ASP A 125 3.00 -3.03 36.25
C ASP A 125 1.80 -3.90 35.87
N GLY A 126 1.83 -4.55 34.70
CA GLY A 126 0.78 -5.42 34.18
C GLY A 126 -0.28 -4.72 33.35
N LYS A 127 -0.21 -3.41 33.17
CA LYS A 127 -1.07 -2.68 32.24
C LYS A 127 -0.71 -3.00 30.81
N THR A 128 -1.68 -2.88 29.93
CA THR A 128 -1.48 -2.95 28.47
C THR A 128 -1.96 -1.65 27.87
N PHE A 129 -1.04 -0.91 27.26
CA PHE A 129 -1.36 0.27 26.49
C PHE A 129 -1.54 -0.10 25.01
N VAL A 130 -2.54 0.54 24.39
CA VAL A 130 -2.80 0.44 22.95
C VAL A 130 -2.77 1.84 22.38
N PHE A 131 -1.91 2.03 21.38
CA PHE A 131 -1.77 3.27 20.65
C PHE A 131 -2.54 3.15 19.34
N LEU A 132 -3.35 4.14 19.04
CA LEU A 132 -4.15 4.22 17.81
C LEU A 132 -3.91 5.55 17.11
N SER A 133 -3.75 5.49 15.79
CA SER A 133 -3.70 6.67 14.94
C SER A 133 -4.89 6.67 14.00
N TYR A 134 -5.59 7.78 13.94
CA TYR A 134 -6.73 7.96 13.04
C TYR A 134 -6.99 9.42 12.69
N THR A 135 -7.66 9.62 11.56
CA THR A 135 -8.20 10.93 11.19
C THR A 135 -9.56 11.07 11.87
N GLU A 136 -9.63 11.87 12.92
CA GLU A 136 -10.85 12.02 13.71
C GLU A 136 -11.91 12.86 12.99
N SER A 137 -13.15 12.38 13.01
CA SER A 137 -14.31 13.05 12.39
C SER A 137 -14.61 14.40 13.04
N GLY A 138 -15.08 15.34 12.24
CA GLY A 138 -15.46 16.68 12.71
C GLY A 138 -16.87 16.78 13.32
N ASP A 139 -17.72 15.76 13.14
CA ASP A 139 -19.14 15.77 13.57
C ASP A 139 -19.60 14.48 14.24
N ASP A 140 -18.69 13.71 14.80
CA ASP A 140 -18.95 12.44 15.49
C ASP A 140 -19.62 11.35 14.61
N SER A 141 -19.45 11.44 13.27
CA SER A 141 -19.94 10.40 12.34
C SER A 141 -18.86 9.95 11.36
N ASP A 142 -18.86 8.67 10.99
CA ASP A 142 -17.91 8.13 10.01
C ASP A 142 -18.17 8.70 8.63
N GLY A 143 -17.08 9.02 7.90
CA GLY A 143 -17.14 9.46 6.51
C GLY A 143 -17.77 10.84 6.29
N SER A 144 -17.93 11.65 7.33
CA SER A 144 -18.53 12.98 7.23
C SER A 144 -17.77 13.92 6.30
N ASP A 145 -16.47 13.76 6.18
CA ASP A 145 -15.60 14.50 5.26
C ASP A 145 -15.87 14.17 3.78
N PHE A 146 -16.33 12.97 3.49
CA PHE A 146 -16.73 12.54 2.15
C PHE A 146 -18.21 12.84 1.85
N GLU A 147 -19.10 12.48 2.79
CA GLU A 147 -20.54 12.57 2.58
C GLU A 147 -21.09 13.99 2.75
N ASN A 148 -20.56 14.74 3.71
CA ASN A 148 -21.10 16.03 4.16
C ASN A 148 -20.12 17.20 4.01
N ASN A 149 -18.90 16.98 3.52
CA ASN A 149 -17.79 17.94 3.45
C ASN A 149 -17.51 18.59 4.82
N VAL A 150 -17.54 17.81 5.88
CA VAL A 150 -17.15 18.25 7.23
C VAL A 150 -15.65 18.08 7.39
N ASP A 151 -14.95 19.15 7.69
CA ASP A 151 -13.51 19.09 7.91
C ASP A 151 -13.19 18.18 9.10
N PRO A 152 -12.20 17.25 8.97
CA PRO A 152 -11.75 16.44 10.09
C PRO A 152 -11.11 17.29 11.18
N LEU A 153 -11.16 16.81 12.42
CA LEU A 153 -10.51 17.48 13.54
C LEU A 153 -8.98 17.43 13.46
N GLY A 154 -8.43 16.30 13.00
CA GLY A 154 -6.98 16.14 12.84
C GLY A 154 -6.58 14.69 12.60
N ASN A 155 -5.31 14.49 12.19
CA ASN A 155 -4.63 13.21 12.24
C ASN A 155 -4.08 13.05 13.66
N ARG A 156 -4.72 12.19 14.44
CA ARG A 156 -4.50 12.12 15.89
C ARG A 156 -3.88 10.81 16.32
N LEU A 157 -2.95 10.87 17.27
CA LEU A 157 -2.39 9.72 17.96
C LEU A 157 -2.92 9.70 19.39
N TYR A 158 -3.60 8.62 19.73
CA TYR A 158 -4.11 8.38 21.08
C TYR A 158 -3.43 7.17 21.74
N ARG A 159 -3.28 7.22 23.06
CA ARG A 159 -3.00 6.07 23.92
C ARG A 159 -4.25 5.70 24.71
N TYR A 160 -4.60 4.43 24.69
CA TYR A 160 -5.65 3.81 25.47
C TYR A 160 -5.08 2.80 26.46
N GLU A 161 -5.85 2.44 27.48
CA GLU A 161 -5.58 1.31 28.37
C GLU A 161 -6.52 0.15 27.99
N TYR A 162 -5.97 -1.04 27.73
CA TYR A 162 -6.77 -2.24 27.44
C TYR A 162 -7.18 -2.91 28.74
N VAL A 163 -8.48 -2.94 29.02
CA VAL A 163 -9.05 -3.50 30.26
C VAL A 163 -10.28 -4.33 29.93
N ASN A 164 -10.28 -5.61 30.32
CA ASN A 164 -11.41 -6.53 30.19
C ASN A 164 -12.04 -6.63 28.80
N GLY A 165 -11.28 -6.44 27.74
CA GLY A 165 -11.74 -6.52 26.35
C GLY A 165 -12.12 -5.18 25.73
N GLU A 166 -11.93 -4.08 26.43
CA GLU A 166 -12.26 -2.73 25.99
C GLU A 166 -11.02 -1.82 26.03
N LEU A 167 -10.97 -0.82 25.17
CA LEU A 167 -10.01 0.28 25.20
C LEU A 167 -10.64 1.48 25.89
N ILE A 168 -10.07 1.88 27.02
CA ILE A 168 -10.56 2.94 27.88
C ILE A 168 -9.48 3.99 28.17
N ASN A 169 -9.86 5.08 28.84
CA ASN A 169 -8.95 6.14 29.28
C ASN A 169 -8.10 6.75 28.14
N PRO A 170 -8.71 7.30 27.07
CA PRO A 170 -7.96 7.91 25.97
C PRO A 170 -7.10 9.07 26.44
N VAL A 171 -5.86 9.11 25.97
CA VAL A 171 -4.92 10.22 26.14
C VAL A 171 -4.45 10.65 24.77
N LEU A 172 -4.76 11.89 24.37
CA LEU A 172 -4.28 12.47 23.11
C LEU A 172 -2.78 12.79 23.24
N LEU A 173 -1.96 12.21 22.36
CA LEU A 173 -0.51 12.39 22.33
C LEU A 173 -0.06 13.33 21.21
N PHE A 174 -0.66 13.21 20.01
CA PHE A 174 -0.47 14.13 18.90
C PHE A 174 -1.80 14.62 18.33
N ASP A 175 -1.84 15.89 17.96
CA ASP A 175 -2.94 16.55 17.25
C ASP A 175 -2.35 17.26 16.02
N LEU A 176 -2.33 16.58 14.88
CA LEU A 176 -1.75 17.07 13.63
C LEU A 176 -2.86 17.42 12.65
N THR A 177 -2.60 18.39 11.77
CA THR A 177 -3.59 18.76 10.76
C THR A 177 -3.89 17.59 9.83
N ALA A 178 -5.18 17.47 9.46
CA ALA A 178 -5.67 16.53 8.45
C ALA A 178 -6.28 17.25 7.24
N ILE A 179 -6.33 18.57 7.26
CA ILE A 179 -6.92 19.39 6.19
C ILE A 179 -5.82 19.82 5.23
N PRO A 180 -5.74 19.24 4.03
CA PRO A 180 -4.77 19.66 3.04
C PRO A 180 -5.17 21.00 2.39
N PRO A 181 -4.22 21.81 1.90
CA PRO A 181 -4.50 23.06 1.20
C PRO A 181 -5.39 22.88 -0.04
N ASN A 182 -5.41 21.69 -0.62
CA ASN A 182 -6.10 21.34 -1.86
C ASN A 182 -7.29 20.40 -1.65
N GLU A 183 -7.82 20.27 -0.43
CA GLU A 183 -8.97 19.43 -0.07
C GLU A 183 -8.78 17.94 -0.43
N ARG A 184 -7.54 17.43 -0.41
CA ARG A 184 -7.23 16.03 -0.68
C ARG A 184 -7.01 15.24 0.60
N GLY A 185 -7.62 14.04 0.71
CA GLY A 185 -7.45 13.14 1.85
C GLY A 185 -6.26 12.18 1.73
N GLU A 186 -5.21 12.57 1.04
CA GLU A 186 -4.05 11.73 0.69
C GLU A 186 -2.89 11.93 1.66
N HIS A 187 -1.97 10.97 1.71
CA HIS A 187 -0.67 11.00 2.38
C HIS A 187 -0.76 11.17 3.90
N ASN A 188 -1.60 10.34 4.53
CA ASN A 188 -1.81 10.39 5.98
C ASN A 188 -0.80 9.52 6.76
N GLY A 189 -0.19 8.50 6.14
CA GLY A 189 0.69 7.57 6.85
C GLY A 189 -0.08 6.78 7.92
N GLY A 190 0.28 6.98 9.18
CA GLY A 190 -0.48 6.51 10.33
C GLY A 190 0.08 5.29 11.05
N LYS A 191 1.12 4.62 10.55
CA LYS A 191 1.73 3.47 11.22
C LYS A 191 2.40 3.87 12.53
N ILE A 192 2.32 2.99 13.54
CA ILE A 192 2.87 3.18 14.88
C ILE A 192 3.75 2.00 15.25
N LEU A 193 4.90 2.26 15.86
CA LEU A 193 5.74 1.24 16.49
C LEU A 193 6.11 1.63 17.91
N ILE A 194 6.31 0.62 18.75
CA ILE A 194 7.06 0.77 20.00
C ILE A 194 8.50 0.35 19.71
N GLY A 195 9.40 1.33 19.80
CA GLY A 195 10.82 1.10 19.53
C GLY A 195 11.52 0.24 20.57
N PRO A 196 12.74 -0.23 20.28
CA PRO A 196 13.57 -0.97 21.22
C PRO A 196 13.96 -0.14 22.45
N ASP A 197 13.89 1.18 22.35
CA ASP A 197 14.07 2.16 23.43
C ASP A 197 12.79 2.42 24.25
N ASN A 198 11.72 1.65 23.99
CA ASN A 198 10.40 1.76 24.63
C ASN A 198 9.67 3.08 24.35
N ASN A 199 10.07 3.84 23.31
CA ASN A 199 9.37 5.03 22.88
C ASN A 199 8.38 4.71 21.75
N VAL A 200 7.46 5.64 21.51
CA VAL A 200 6.48 5.57 20.43
C VAL A 200 7.07 6.25 19.21
N TYR A 201 7.10 5.54 18.10
CA TYR A 201 7.44 6.06 16.78
C TYR A 201 6.17 6.10 15.95
N PHE A 202 5.89 7.25 15.37
CA PHE A 202 4.70 7.50 14.58
C PHE A 202 5.10 8.10 13.23
N ILE A 203 4.77 7.43 12.13
CA ILE A 203 5.04 7.94 10.80
C ILE A 203 3.80 8.65 10.25
N VAL A 204 3.99 9.85 9.70
CA VAL A 204 2.95 10.67 9.11
C VAL A 204 3.44 11.26 7.79
N GLY A 205 2.59 11.21 6.77
CA GLY A 205 2.87 11.79 5.46
C GLY A 205 2.74 13.31 5.43
N GLU A 206 2.90 13.90 4.24
CA GLU A 206 2.85 15.35 4.05
C GLU A 206 1.41 15.89 3.90
N VAL A 207 0.40 15.03 4.01
CA VAL A 207 -1.03 15.35 4.00
C VAL A 207 -1.44 16.25 2.82
N GLY A 208 -1.33 15.68 1.60
CA GLY A 208 -1.92 16.26 0.39
C GLY A 208 -1.38 17.63 -0.03
N GLY A 209 -0.14 17.96 0.33
CA GLY A 209 0.51 19.20 -0.11
C GLY A 209 0.75 20.24 0.98
N HIS A 210 0.71 19.87 2.26
CA HIS A 210 1.18 20.70 3.38
C HIS A 210 2.72 20.80 3.37
N MET A 211 3.26 21.37 2.30
CA MET A 211 4.69 21.47 2.07
C MET A 211 5.32 22.53 2.98
N THR A 212 6.26 22.07 3.80
CA THR A 212 7.02 22.91 4.73
C THR A 212 8.53 22.71 4.51
N GLN A 213 9.34 23.33 5.33
CA GLN A 213 10.79 23.06 5.32
C GLN A 213 11.10 21.58 5.64
N ALA A 214 10.24 20.86 6.37
CA ALA A 214 10.39 19.42 6.57
C ALA A 214 10.20 18.60 5.28
N GLN A 215 9.63 19.16 4.22
CA GLN A 215 9.55 18.61 2.88
C GLN A 215 10.51 19.31 1.91
N ASN A 216 11.63 19.80 2.40
CA ASN A 216 12.70 20.42 1.61
C ASN A 216 12.28 21.65 0.78
N ILE A 217 11.28 22.41 1.22
CA ILE A 217 10.91 23.69 0.63
C ILE A 217 11.71 24.80 1.32
N GLY A 218 12.77 25.30 0.67
CA GLY A 218 13.72 26.25 1.28
C GLY A 218 13.09 27.53 1.83
N ASP A 219 12.16 28.13 1.09
CA ASP A 219 11.38 29.31 1.50
C ASP A 219 9.99 28.93 2.05
N GLY A 220 9.78 27.67 2.42
CA GLY A 220 8.52 27.15 2.92
C GLY A 220 8.24 27.55 4.37
N PRO A 221 6.99 27.28 4.82
CA PRO A 221 6.64 27.42 6.23
C PRO A 221 7.52 26.54 7.14
N GLU A 222 7.60 26.94 8.42
CA GLU A 222 8.23 26.11 9.43
C GLU A 222 7.60 24.71 9.51
N PRO A 223 8.36 23.67 9.89
CA PRO A 223 7.85 22.32 10.08
C PRO A 223 6.65 22.28 11.03
N ASN A 224 5.66 21.47 10.67
CA ASN A 224 4.36 21.40 11.36
C ASN A 224 4.02 20.00 11.92
N GLY A 225 4.99 19.09 11.98
CA GLY A 225 4.80 17.70 12.42
C GLY A 225 4.48 16.71 11.31
N LEU A 226 4.30 17.17 10.05
CA LEU A 226 3.99 16.33 8.89
C LEU A 226 5.24 15.98 8.08
N GLY A 227 5.16 14.92 7.29
CA GLY A 227 6.20 14.49 6.36
C GLY A 227 7.44 13.93 7.04
N GLY A 228 7.23 13.06 8.03
CA GLY A 228 8.33 12.44 8.75
C GLY A 228 7.95 11.36 9.75
N VAL A 229 8.95 10.90 10.49
CA VAL A 229 8.79 10.04 11.66
C VAL A 229 8.91 10.90 12.91
N LEU A 230 7.91 10.84 13.76
CA LEU A 230 7.87 11.50 15.06
C LEU A 230 8.17 10.49 16.17
N ARG A 231 8.91 10.92 17.21
CA ARG A 231 9.27 10.08 18.36
C ARG A 231 8.92 10.79 19.67
N ILE A 232 8.16 10.11 20.54
CA ILE A 232 7.81 10.57 21.88
C ILE A 232 7.87 9.40 22.87
N SER A 233 7.89 9.72 24.17
CA SER A 233 7.65 8.71 25.19
C SER A 233 6.21 8.17 25.11
N GLN A 234 5.93 7.05 25.77
CA GLN A 234 4.56 6.51 25.83
C GLN A 234 3.57 7.41 26.60
N ASP A 235 4.07 8.40 27.32
CA ASP A 235 3.27 9.42 28.04
C ASP A 235 3.16 10.74 27.25
N GLY A 236 3.73 10.82 26.04
CA GLY A 236 3.69 12.01 25.17
C GLY A 236 4.79 13.04 25.46
N GLU A 237 5.79 12.67 26.24
CA GLU A 237 6.90 13.57 26.55
C GLU A 237 7.97 13.55 25.44
N ILE A 238 8.70 14.66 25.29
CA ILE A 238 9.82 14.77 24.36
C ILE A 238 10.94 13.83 24.81
N VAL A 239 11.46 13.02 23.89
CA VAL A 239 12.60 12.15 24.12
C VAL A 239 13.89 12.94 23.96
N ASP A 240 14.83 12.82 24.90
CA ASP A 240 16.13 13.51 24.88
C ASP A 240 16.03 15.04 24.72
N PRO A 241 15.29 15.75 25.57
CA PRO A 241 15.04 17.19 25.41
C PRO A 241 16.32 18.03 25.45
N ASP A 242 17.39 17.54 26.06
CA ASP A 242 18.69 18.20 26.14
C ASP A 242 19.56 18.01 24.88
N ASN A 243 19.17 17.10 23.98
CA ASN A 243 19.90 16.81 22.75
C ASN A 243 18.93 16.48 21.59
N PRO A 244 18.06 17.42 21.19
CA PRO A 244 17.11 17.22 20.11
C PRO A 244 17.80 17.08 18.76
N ILE A 245 17.26 16.22 17.90
CA ILE A 245 17.85 15.94 16.57
C ILE A 245 17.73 17.18 15.65
N PHE A 246 16.53 17.75 15.55
CA PHE A 246 16.24 18.83 14.61
C PHE A 246 16.11 20.21 15.27
N GLY A 247 15.76 20.28 16.55
CA GLY A 247 15.61 21.55 17.27
C GLY A 247 14.83 21.40 18.58
N GLU A 248 14.93 22.41 19.46
CA GLU A 248 14.37 22.36 20.82
C GLU A 248 12.85 22.65 20.87
N SER A 249 12.33 23.39 19.89
CA SER A 249 10.92 23.79 19.88
C SER A 249 10.04 22.73 19.22
N LEU A 250 8.79 22.58 19.69
CA LEU A 250 7.78 21.81 18.97
C LEU A 250 7.48 22.48 17.62
N PRO A 251 7.28 21.67 16.53
CA PRO A 251 7.37 20.21 16.51
C PRO A 251 8.78 19.66 16.24
N LEU A 252 9.82 20.48 16.06
CA LEU A 252 11.18 20.02 15.73
C LEU A 252 11.74 19.04 16.76
N SER A 253 11.42 19.23 18.03
CA SER A 253 11.91 18.40 19.14
C SER A 253 11.37 16.95 19.15
N VAL A 254 10.34 16.66 18.34
CA VAL A 254 9.76 15.32 18.24
C VAL A 254 10.05 14.63 16.90
N TYR A 255 10.61 15.34 15.91
CA TYR A 255 11.05 14.68 14.68
C TYR A 255 12.24 13.74 14.95
N TYR A 256 12.12 12.52 14.44
CA TYR A 256 13.21 11.54 14.32
C TYR A 256 13.78 11.53 12.91
N ALA A 257 12.91 11.71 11.90
CA ALA A 257 13.21 11.81 10.48
C ALA A 257 12.27 12.80 9.80
N MET A 258 12.69 13.38 8.67
CA MET A 258 11.91 14.30 7.84
C MET A 258 12.09 14.01 6.35
N GLY A 259 11.44 14.78 5.48
CA GLY A 259 11.56 14.64 4.03
C GLY A 259 10.88 13.40 3.48
N ILE A 260 9.82 12.94 4.13
CA ILE A 260 9.01 11.76 3.78
C ILE A 260 7.70 12.23 3.16
N ARG A 261 7.33 11.65 2.00
CA ARG A 261 6.08 11.94 1.32
C ARG A 261 4.90 11.20 1.96
N ASN A 262 4.96 9.87 1.94
CA ASN A 262 3.88 9.02 2.43
C ASN A 262 4.39 7.59 2.66
N SER A 263 4.45 7.16 3.90
CA SER A 263 4.93 5.84 4.29
C SER A 263 3.87 5.11 5.12
N PHE A 264 3.66 3.84 4.82
CA PHE A 264 2.72 2.96 5.53
C PHE A 264 3.40 1.76 6.20
N GLY A 265 4.64 1.47 5.85
CA GLY A 265 5.37 0.34 6.39
C GLY A 265 6.68 0.76 7.02
N PHE A 266 6.88 0.44 8.31
CA PHE A 266 8.19 0.58 8.94
C PHE A 266 8.37 -0.44 10.06
N ASP A 267 9.62 -0.83 10.29
CA ASP A 267 9.97 -1.76 11.37
C ASP A 267 11.44 -1.57 11.80
N PHE A 268 11.75 -2.01 13.00
CA PHE A 268 13.11 -2.05 13.50
C PHE A 268 13.78 -3.37 13.15
N ASP A 269 14.98 -3.28 12.57
CA ASP A 269 15.85 -4.43 12.40
C ASP A 269 16.17 -5.06 13.77
N PRO A 270 15.82 -6.32 13.99
CA PRO A 270 15.96 -6.95 15.30
C PRO A 270 17.40 -7.14 15.77
N LEU A 271 18.39 -7.06 14.87
CA LEU A 271 19.80 -7.26 15.18
C LEU A 271 20.55 -5.95 15.45
N THR A 272 20.18 -4.86 14.77
CA THR A 272 20.87 -3.56 14.91
C THR A 272 20.05 -2.53 15.67
N GLY A 273 18.72 -2.68 15.69
CA GLY A 273 17.83 -1.66 16.20
C GLY A 273 17.65 -0.46 15.27
N ASN A 274 18.17 -0.52 14.04
CA ASN A 274 17.96 0.50 13.03
C ASN A 274 16.52 0.44 12.49
N LEU A 275 15.93 1.60 12.25
CA LEU A 275 14.61 1.72 11.66
C LEU A 275 14.70 1.68 10.13
N TRP A 276 13.78 0.97 9.51
CA TRP A 276 13.59 0.92 8.06
C TRP A 276 12.15 1.24 7.72
N ASP A 277 11.92 1.88 6.56
CA ASP A 277 10.57 2.12 6.07
C ASP A 277 10.40 1.81 4.58
N THR A 278 9.14 1.82 4.14
CA THR A 278 8.76 1.88 2.74
C THR A 278 8.08 3.20 2.48
N GLU A 279 8.45 3.90 1.41
CA GLU A 279 7.86 5.18 1.04
C GLU A 279 7.22 5.12 -0.34
N ASN A 280 6.04 5.72 -0.47
CA ASN A 280 5.29 5.78 -1.72
C ASN A 280 5.62 7.05 -2.49
N GLY A 281 6.18 6.89 -3.69
CA GLY A 281 6.43 7.96 -4.64
C GLY A 281 5.17 8.51 -5.31
N PRO A 282 5.24 9.65 -6.00
CA PRO A 282 4.07 10.27 -6.63
C PRO A 282 3.54 9.48 -7.84
N THR A 283 4.38 9.13 -8.77
CA THR A 283 4.14 8.30 -9.97
C THR A 283 5.38 7.53 -10.36
N VAL A 284 6.46 7.76 -9.65
CA VAL A 284 7.77 7.13 -9.84
C VAL A 284 8.41 6.95 -8.47
N ALA A 285 9.29 5.96 -8.38
CA ALA A 285 10.20 5.74 -7.28
C ALA A 285 9.50 5.51 -5.92
N ASP A 286 8.87 4.35 -5.76
CA ASP A 286 8.64 3.84 -4.41
C ASP A 286 9.97 3.36 -3.81
N GLU A 287 10.17 3.53 -2.51
CA GLU A 287 11.46 3.36 -1.87
C GLU A 287 11.44 2.41 -0.68
N ILE A 288 12.62 1.85 -0.37
CA ILE A 288 12.95 1.31 0.94
C ILE A 288 14.10 2.13 1.50
N ASN A 289 13.91 2.70 2.69
CA ASN A 289 14.87 3.57 3.35
C ASN A 289 15.40 2.99 4.65
N LEU A 290 16.68 3.27 4.94
CA LEU A 290 17.27 3.10 6.27
C LEU A 290 17.17 4.43 7.01
N ILE A 291 16.29 4.48 8.01
CA ILE A 291 15.96 5.68 8.77
C ILE A 291 16.85 5.77 10.01
N LEU A 292 17.93 6.52 9.93
CA LEU A 292 18.76 6.86 11.08
C LEU A 292 18.27 8.18 11.73
N PRO A 293 18.62 8.45 13.02
CA PRO A 293 18.29 9.73 13.64
C PRO A 293 18.81 10.91 12.81
N GLY A 294 17.91 11.81 12.38
CA GLY A 294 18.26 12.92 11.51
C GLY A 294 18.12 12.63 10.01
N PHE A 295 17.56 11.50 9.63
CA PHE A 295 17.28 11.17 8.22
C PHE A 295 16.43 12.27 7.57
N ASN A 296 16.84 12.66 6.34
CA ASN A 296 16.06 13.49 5.42
C ASN A 296 15.96 12.73 4.08
N GLY A 297 14.75 12.27 3.72
CA GLY A 297 14.47 11.54 2.48
C GLY A 297 14.50 12.40 1.22
N GLY A 298 14.55 13.73 1.36
CA GLY A 298 14.63 14.65 0.21
C GLY A 298 13.28 15.08 -0.37
N TRP A 299 12.17 14.41 -0.03
CA TRP A 299 10.86 14.84 -0.49
C TRP A 299 10.60 16.32 -0.11
N SER A 300 10.13 17.18 -0.97
CA SER A 300 9.56 17.04 -2.32
C SER A 300 10.55 17.39 -3.45
N GLN A 301 11.82 17.51 -3.15
CA GLN A 301 12.83 17.86 -4.14
C GLN A 301 13.43 16.60 -4.79
N VAL A 302 13.59 15.53 -4.02
CA VAL A 302 14.13 14.25 -4.46
C VAL A 302 13.11 13.15 -4.19
N GLN A 303 13.04 12.19 -5.09
CA GLN A 303 12.38 10.89 -4.93
C GLN A 303 13.18 9.88 -5.76
N GLY A 304 13.53 8.73 -5.20
CA GLY A 304 14.55 7.86 -5.73
C GLY A 304 15.96 8.38 -5.44
N TYR A 305 16.94 7.92 -6.18
CA TYR A 305 18.33 8.35 -5.99
C TYR A 305 18.55 9.78 -6.48
N LEU A 306 19.25 10.59 -5.69
CA LEU A 306 19.55 11.99 -5.99
C LEU A 306 20.11 12.16 -7.41
N TYR A 307 21.02 11.29 -7.84
CA TYR A 307 21.71 11.38 -9.14
C TYR A 307 20.78 11.16 -10.36
N GLN A 308 19.56 10.62 -10.16
CA GLN A 308 18.64 10.28 -11.25
C GLN A 308 17.68 11.41 -11.60
N ASP A 309 17.41 12.31 -10.66
CA ASP A 309 16.43 13.40 -10.80
C ASP A 309 15.08 12.96 -11.42
N LEU A 310 14.51 11.88 -10.89
CA LEU A 310 13.26 11.30 -11.42
C LEU A 310 12.05 12.26 -11.36
N LEU A 311 12.13 13.30 -10.53
CA LEU A 311 11.10 14.35 -10.45
C LEU A 311 11.34 15.52 -11.42
N GLY A 312 12.50 15.62 -12.08
CA GLY A 312 12.88 16.73 -12.95
C GLY A 312 13.00 18.05 -12.18
N ARG A 313 13.53 18.02 -10.96
CA ARG A 313 13.72 19.19 -10.09
C ARG A 313 15.06 19.86 -10.30
N GLU A 314 15.95 19.23 -11.09
CA GLU A 314 17.32 19.71 -11.37
C GLU A 314 18.20 19.83 -10.11
N ILE A 315 17.87 19.08 -9.04
CA ILE A 315 18.69 18.99 -7.84
C ILE A 315 19.91 18.11 -8.15
N THR A 316 21.10 18.65 -7.96
CA THR A 316 22.37 17.98 -8.30
C THR A 316 23.26 17.70 -7.11
N SER A 317 22.92 18.27 -5.95
CA SER A 317 23.71 18.14 -4.71
C SER A 317 22.80 18.16 -3.49
N GLU A 318 23.15 17.38 -2.47
CA GLU A 318 22.48 17.39 -1.17
C GLU A 318 22.54 18.77 -0.49
N ASP A 319 23.51 19.63 -0.84
CA ASP A 319 23.62 21.00 -0.32
C ASP A 319 22.46 21.92 -0.78
N GLU A 320 21.70 21.51 -1.79
CA GLU A 320 20.52 22.24 -2.29
C GLU A 320 19.25 21.93 -1.49
N LEU A 321 19.30 20.92 -0.62
CA LEU A 321 18.20 20.52 0.24
C LEU A 321 18.18 21.31 1.54
N VAL A 322 17.02 21.33 2.21
CA VAL A 322 16.86 22.02 3.49
C VAL A 322 17.60 21.26 4.60
N THR A 323 18.48 21.96 5.31
CA THR A 323 19.16 21.44 6.48
C THR A 323 18.54 22.04 7.75
N ILE A 324 17.97 21.18 8.61
CA ILE A 324 17.42 21.56 9.92
C ILE A 324 18.15 20.77 11.00
N GLY A 325 18.73 21.49 11.97
CA GLY A 325 19.45 20.85 13.07
C GLY A 325 20.55 19.90 12.59
N ASN A 326 20.50 18.65 13.02
CA ASN A 326 21.41 17.59 12.63
C ASN A 326 20.87 16.74 11.45
N GLY A 327 19.81 17.22 10.77
CA GLY A 327 19.22 16.54 9.62
C GLY A 327 20.19 16.40 8.46
N LYS A 328 20.21 15.23 7.84
CA LYS A 328 21.07 14.92 6.70
C LYS A 328 20.32 14.10 5.67
N TYR A 329 20.44 14.51 4.40
CA TYR A 329 19.93 13.71 3.26
C TYR A 329 20.62 12.34 3.20
N THR A 330 19.83 11.34 2.85
CA THR A 330 20.32 9.98 2.62
C THR A 330 19.51 9.36 1.49
N ASP A 331 20.21 8.86 0.46
CA ASP A 331 19.62 8.09 -0.63
C ASP A 331 18.90 6.83 -0.10
N PRO A 332 17.80 6.41 -0.77
CA PRO A 332 17.14 5.13 -0.47
C PRO A 332 18.11 3.95 -0.63
N LYS A 333 17.72 2.82 -0.03
CA LYS A 333 18.47 1.57 -0.13
C LYS A 333 17.97 0.67 -1.25
N PHE A 334 16.74 0.93 -1.71
CA PHE A 334 16.12 0.25 -2.84
C PHE A 334 15.04 1.13 -3.46
N VAL A 335 14.84 1.02 -4.78
CA VAL A 335 13.86 1.81 -5.53
C VAL A 335 13.10 0.93 -6.52
N TRP A 336 11.77 1.05 -6.50
CA TRP A 336 10.93 0.64 -7.63
C TRP A 336 10.64 1.88 -8.48
N VAL A 337 11.20 1.98 -9.68
CA VAL A 337 10.98 3.13 -10.58
C VAL A 337 9.51 3.24 -10.97
N THR A 338 8.89 2.11 -11.34
CA THR A 338 7.43 2.04 -11.47
C THR A 338 6.82 1.74 -10.11
N THR A 339 5.92 2.61 -9.64
CA THR A 339 5.33 2.50 -8.30
C THR A 339 4.47 1.24 -8.15
N ILE A 340 4.66 0.54 -7.03
CA ILE A 340 3.92 -0.67 -6.65
C ILE A 340 2.97 -0.44 -5.47
N GLY A 341 3.10 0.68 -4.76
CA GLY A 341 2.35 1.00 -3.54
C GLY A 341 2.74 0.13 -2.35
N PRO A 342 4.01 0.16 -1.87
CA PRO A 342 4.41 -0.61 -0.70
C PRO A 342 3.73 -0.06 0.56
N THR A 343 3.17 -0.98 1.38
CA THR A 343 2.31 -0.62 2.52
C THR A 343 2.71 -1.26 3.82
N ALA A 344 3.58 -2.26 3.79
CA ALA A 344 3.99 -2.99 4.97
C ALA A 344 5.47 -3.32 4.88
N LEU A 345 6.14 -3.27 6.02
CA LEU A 345 7.51 -3.74 6.19
C LEU A 345 7.62 -4.46 7.52
N LYS A 346 8.24 -5.65 7.53
CA LYS A 346 8.47 -6.43 8.74
C LYS A 346 9.72 -7.28 8.65
N PHE A 347 10.55 -7.25 9.69
CA PHE A 347 11.64 -8.20 9.86
C PHE A 347 11.14 -9.49 10.53
N LEU A 348 11.51 -10.63 9.95
CA LEU A 348 11.18 -11.94 10.53
C LEU A 348 12.19 -12.29 11.64
N ASN A 349 11.93 -11.87 12.87
CA ASN A 349 12.75 -12.17 14.05
C ASN A 349 12.54 -13.59 14.60
N SER A 350 12.46 -14.58 13.71
CA SER A 350 12.14 -15.97 14.02
C SER A 350 12.77 -16.93 13.03
N GLU A 351 13.11 -18.14 13.48
CA GLU A 351 13.56 -19.26 12.62
C GLU A 351 12.40 -20.23 12.25
N LYS A 352 11.15 -19.89 12.55
CA LYS A 352 10.00 -20.79 12.38
C LYS A 352 9.67 -21.11 10.92
N LEU A 353 9.95 -20.22 9.98
CA LEU A 353 9.79 -20.48 8.55
C LEU A 353 11.00 -21.20 7.95
N GLY A 354 12.15 -21.20 8.63
CA GLY A 354 13.44 -21.68 8.20
C GLY A 354 14.53 -20.69 8.62
N LYS A 355 15.75 -21.20 8.81
CA LYS A 355 16.91 -20.35 9.21
C LYS A 355 17.31 -19.38 8.12
N GLU A 356 17.05 -19.74 6.87
CA GLU A 356 17.31 -18.96 5.66
C GLU A 356 16.45 -17.71 5.54
N TYR A 357 15.35 -17.63 6.32
CA TYR A 357 14.44 -16.49 6.36
C TYR A 357 14.63 -15.62 7.60
N ALA A 358 15.38 -16.13 8.59
CA ALA A 358 15.53 -15.45 9.87
C ALA A 358 16.22 -14.11 9.74
N ASN A 359 15.59 -13.06 10.25
CA ASN A 359 16.00 -11.66 10.20
C ASN A 359 16.01 -11.02 8.80
N ASP A 360 15.40 -11.67 7.79
CA ASP A 360 15.13 -11.03 6.52
C ASP A 360 13.98 -10.03 6.64
N MET A 361 13.97 -9.06 5.75
CA MET A 361 12.92 -8.06 5.64
C MET A 361 11.87 -8.52 4.63
N PHE A 362 10.59 -8.41 5.02
CA PHE A 362 9.44 -8.68 4.17
C PHE A 362 8.66 -7.40 3.95
N THR A 363 8.24 -7.17 2.70
CA THR A 363 7.49 -5.97 2.29
C THR A 363 6.28 -6.41 1.48
N GLY A 364 5.14 -5.79 1.74
CA GLY A 364 3.90 -6.03 1.00
C GLY A 364 3.47 -4.83 0.19
N ASP A 365 2.79 -5.04 -0.93
CA ASP A 365 2.19 -3.98 -1.72
C ASP A 365 0.66 -4.07 -1.77
N ILE A 366 0.01 -2.90 -1.97
CA ILE A 366 -1.45 -2.82 -2.05
C ILE A 366 -1.97 -3.00 -3.47
N ASN A 367 -1.15 -2.68 -4.49
CA ASN A 367 -1.60 -2.65 -5.88
C ASN A 367 -1.66 -4.05 -6.49
N ASN A 368 -0.67 -4.91 -6.19
CA ASN A 368 -0.53 -6.23 -6.80
C ASN A 368 -0.79 -7.37 -5.80
N GLY A 369 -0.76 -7.08 -4.48
CA GLY A 369 -0.90 -8.09 -3.44
C GLY A 369 0.27 -9.08 -3.42
N LEU A 370 1.47 -8.58 -3.70
CA LEU A 370 2.72 -9.32 -3.68
C LEU A 370 3.41 -9.14 -2.34
N LEU A 371 4.04 -10.21 -1.89
CA LEU A 371 4.91 -10.25 -0.73
C LEU A 371 6.34 -10.40 -1.21
N TYR A 372 7.18 -9.40 -0.94
CA TYR A 372 8.59 -9.37 -1.31
C TYR A 372 9.47 -9.77 -0.13
N ARG A 373 10.65 -10.33 -0.42
CA ARG A 373 11.69 -10.67 0.56
C ARG A 373 12.99 -9.99 0.20
N PHE A 374 13.63 -9.40 1.20
CA PHE A 374 14.96 -8.77 1.07
C PHE A 374 15.90 -9.29 2.15
N THR A 375 17.10 -9.65 1.73
CA THR A 375 18.21 -9.98 2.63
C THR A 375 19.11 -8.76 2.78
N LEU A 376 19.59 -8.49 3.98
CA LEU A 376 20.53 -7.40 4.23
C LEU A 376 21.98 -7.90 4.24
N ASN A 377 22.92 -6.98 3.93
CA ASN A 377 24.35 -7.24 4.05
C ASN A 377 24.76 -7.51 5.53
N GLU A 378 26.00 -7.92 5.76
CA GLU A 378 26.50 -8.24 7.11
C GLU A 378 26.42 -7.04 8.08
N ALA A 379 26.66 -5.83 7.57
CA ALA A 379 26.53 -4.59 8.36
C ALA A 379 25.08 -4.18 8.62
N ARG A 380 24.13 -4.79 7.91
CA ARG A 380 22.69 -4.51 7.93
C ARG A 380 22.34 -3.03 7.72
N ASP A 381 23.07 -2.42 6.81
CA ASP A 381 22.90 -1.02 6.40
C ASP A 381 22.60 -0.88 4.90
N ASN A 382 22.52 -2.01 4.19
CA ASN A 382 22.17 -2.07 2.76
C ASN A 382 21.47 -3.38 2.42
N ILE A 383 20.68 -3.36 1.35
CA ILE A 383 20.03 -4.56 0.79
C ILE A 383 21.06 -5.34 -0.03
N LEU A 384 21.09 -6.66 0.17
CA LEU A 384 21.97 -7.58 -0.53
C LEU A 384 21.24 -8.24 -1.69
N ILE A 385 21.42 -7.72 -2.90
CA ILE A 385 20.77 -8.23 -4.11
C ILE A 385 21.55 -9.39 -4.76
N ASN A 386 22.83 -9.60 -4.38
CA ASN A 386 23.67 -10.66 -4.96
C ASN A 386 23.50 -12.03 -4.30
N ASP A 387 22.41 -12.28 -3.60
CA ASP A 387 22.13 -13.59 -3.04
C ASP A 387 21.82 -14.59 -4.17
N THR A 388 22.67 -15.61 -4.31
CA THR A 388 22.51 -16.67 -5.32
C THR A 388 21.24 -17.49 -5.10
N SER A 389 20.63 -17.42 -3.93
CA SER A 389 19.33 -18.05 -3.62
C SER A 389 18.17 -17.36 -4.33
N LEU A 390 18.32 -16.10 -4.74
CA LEU A 390 17.32 -15.33 -5.48
C LEU A 390 17.40 -15.51 -7.01
N GLY A 391 18.29 -16.37 -7.51
CA GLY A 391 18.45 -16.62 -8.95
C GLY A 391 19.39 -15.62 -9.66
N ASN A 392 19.14 -15.34 -10.95
CA ASN A 392 19.97 -14.40 -11.72
C ASN A 392 19.49 -12.95 -11.49
N VAL A 393 20.08 -12.29 -10.50
CA VAL A 393 19.75 -10.90 -10.08
C VAL A 393 20.68 -9.83 -10.67
N ALA A 394 21.38 -10.14 -11.75
CA ALA A 394 22.32 -9.19 -12.37
C ALA A 394 21.65 -7.86 -12.77
N ALA A 395 20.36 -7.89 -13.07
CA ALA A 395 19.55 -6.71 -13.40
C ALA A 395 19.29 -5.80 -12.18
N LEU A 396 19.37 -6.34 -10.96
CA LEU A 396 19.12 -5.61 -9.71
C LEU A 396 20.42 -5.15 -9.02
N ALA A 397 21.56 -5.20 -9.72
CA ALA A 397 22.87 -4.90 -9.12
C ALA A 397 23.03 -3.44 -8.64
N ASP A 398 22.16 -2.56 -9.09
CA ASP A 398 22.04 -1.13 -8.70
C ASP A 398 21.03 -0.87 -7.59
N ASN A 399 20.41 -1.92 -7.01
CA ASN A 399 19.35 -1.85 -6.02
C ASN A 399 18.08 -1.12 -6.55
N GLN A 400 17.77 -1.32 -7.83
CA GLN A 400 16.64 -0.70 -8.48
C GLN A 400 15.87 -1.70 -9.33
N VAL A 401 14.56 -1.54 -9.44
CA VAL A 401 13.69 -2.20 -10.39
C VAL A 401 13.24 -1.17 -11.42
N ASP A 402 13.86 -1.22 -12.59
CA ASP A 402 13.51 -0.36 -13.72
C ASP A 402 12.35 -0.93 -14.53
N GLU A 403 12.32 -2.25 -14.66
CA GLU A 403 11.29 -3.00 -15.38
C GLU A 403 10.63 -4.02 -14.44
N THR A 404 9.32 -4.19 -14.59
CA THR A 404 8.52 -5.07 -13.71
C THR A 404 8.97 -6.53 -13.68
N THR A 405 9.63 -7.00 -14.73
CA THR A 405 10.22 -8.37 -14.80
C THR A 405 11.35 -8.57 -13.79
N GLU A 406 12.00 -7.51 -13.36
CA GLU A 406 13.09 -7.54 -12.37
C GLU A 406 12.60 -7.81 -10.95
N ASN A 407 11.29 -7.64 -10.69
CA ASN A 407 10.66 -7.99 -9.42
C ASN A 407 10.66 -9.49 -9.12
N GLN A 408 10.71 -10.35 -10.14
CA GLN A 408 10.52 -11.80 -9.99
C GLN A 408 11.39 -12.47 -8.92
N PRO A 409 12.70 -12.18 -8.83
CA PRO A 409 13.55 -12.77 -7.81
C PRO A 409 13.23 -12.32 -6.39
N LEU A 410 12.54 -11.18 -6.24
CA LEU A 410 12.19 -10.59 -4.95
C LEU A 410 10.85 -11.09 -4.42
N ILE A 411 10.00 -11.65 -5.28
CA ILE A 411 8.67 -12.12 -4.91
C ILE A 411 8.78 -13.39 -4.08
N PHE A 412 8.43 -13.29 -2.80
CA PHE A 412 8.32 -14.44 -1.89
C PHE A 412 6.94 -15.08 -1.93
N GLY A 413 5.88 -14.28 -2.16
CA GLY A 413 4.51 -14.78 -2.23
C GLY A 413 3.58 -13.85 -3.00
N GLN A 414 2.41 -14.38 -3.38
CA GLN A 414 1.46 -13.70 -4.26
C GLN A 414 0.01 -14.10 -3.97
N GLY A 415 -0.94 -13.32 -4.50
CA GLY A 415 -2.37 -13.63 -4.41
C GLY A 415 -3.01 -13.28 -3.07
N PHE A 416 -2.35 -12.46 -2.24
CA PHE A 416 -2.87 -12.03 -0.93
C PHE A 416 -4.02 -11.02 -1.04
N GLY A 417 -4.24 -10.42 -2.21
CA GLY A 417 -4.96 -9.17 -2.35
C GLY A 417 -4.08 -8.01 -1.89
N GLY A 418 -4.58 -6.78 -1.83
CA GLY A 418 -3.75 -5.66 -1.35
C GLY A 418 -3.29 -5.90 0.08
N ILE A 419 -1.98 -6.00 0.29
CA ILE A 419 -1.41 -6.19 1.63
C ILE A 419 -1.41 -4.85 2.37
N THR A 420 -1.93 -4.83 3.60
CA THR A 420 -1.97 -3.62 4.44
C THR A 420 -1.07 -3.70 5.64
N ASP A 421 -0.82 -4.89 6.17
CA ASP A 421 0.10 -5.08 7.29
C ASP A 421 0.75 -6.46 7.27
N ILE A 422 1.97 -6.53 7.79
CA ILE A 422 2.72 -7.77 8.02
C ILE A 422 3.23 -7.74 9.45
N GLN A 423 2.99 -8.82 10.21
CA GLN A 423 3.46 -8.96 11.58
C GLN A 423 4.04 -10.35 11.83
N VAL A 424 4.96 -10.45 12.77
CA VAL A 424 5.40 -11.73 13.32
C VAL A 424 4.57 -12.03 14.57
N GLY A 425 3.84 -13.13 14.54
CA GLY A 425 3.04 -13.57 15.68
C GLY A 425 3.91 -14.03 16.84
N PRO A 426 3.35 -14.11 18.06
CA PRO A 426 4.05 -14.68 19.22
C PRO A 426 4.44 -16.16 19.04
N ASP A 427 3.85 -16.85 18.06
CA ASP A 427 4.21 -18.21 17.63
C ASP A 427 5.42 -18.25 16.69
N GLY A 428 5.91 -17.07 16.26
CA GLY A 428 7.07 -16.89 15.39
C GLY A 428 6.81 -17.02 13.90
N TYR A 429 5.55 -17.13 13.47
CA TYR A 429 5.15 -17.16 12.08
C TYR A 429 4.85 -15.78 11.52
N LEU A 430 4.94 -15.64 10.21
CA LEU A 430 4.60 -14.41 9.50
C LEU A 430 3.09 -14.37 9.22
N TYR A 431 2.46 -13.29 9.63
CA TYR A 431 1.05 -13.00 9.39
C TYR A 431 0.92 -11.86 8.38
N VAL A 432 0.01 -12.02 7.43
CA VAL A 432 -0.25 -11.05 6.35
C VAL A 432 -1.71 -10.63 6.40
N LEU A 433 -1.95 -9.35 6.60
CA LEU A 433 -3.27 -8.74 6.60
C LEU A 433 -3.58 -8.20 5.21
N SER A 434 -4.72 -8.60 4.68
CA SER A 434 -5.18 -8.17 3.38
C SER A 434 -6.27 -7.12 3.47
N TYR A 435 -6.16 -6.09 2.67
CA TYR A 435 -7.19 -5.08 2.44
C TYR A 435 -8.58 -5.66 2.09
N THR A 436 -8.61 -6.86 1.50
CA THR A 436 -9.84 -7.57 1.14
C THR A 436 -10.59 -8.16 2.34
N GLY A 437 -10.04 -8.02 3.55
CA GLY A 437 -10.69 -8.46 4.79
C GLY A 437 -10.23 -9.82 5.30
N ALA A 438 -9.17 -10.39 4.75
CA ALA A 438 -8.62 -11.67 5.19
C ALA A 438 -7.30 -11.49 5.98
N LEU A 439 -7.09 -12.37 6.93
CA LEU A 439 -5.83 -12.55 7.65
C LEU A 439 -5.25 -13.92 7.31
N TYR A 440 -4.01 -13.93 6.87
CA TYR A 440 -3.26 -15.13 6.51
C TYR A 440 -2.07 -15.34 7.45
N ARG A 441 -1.58 -16.58 7.52
CA ARG A 441 -0.37 -16.98 8.21
C ARG A 441 0.45 -17.90 7.32
N ILE A 442 1.76 -17.70 7.27
CA ILE A 442 2.70 -18.56 6.53
C ILE A 442 3.34 -19.53 7.52
N VAL A 443 3.29 -20.82 7.22
CA VAL A 443 3.81 -21.89 8.10
C VAL A 443 4.51 -22.98 7.29
N PRO A 444 5.45 -23.75 7.87
CA PRO A 444 5.92 -24.98 7.25
C PRO A 444 4.79 -25.98 7.01
N ILE A 445 4.79 -26.67 5.87
CA ILE A 445 3.77 -27.71 5.55
C ILE A 445 3.69 -28.77 6.66
N SER A 446 4.81 -29.11 7.29
CA SER A 446 4.87 -30.07 8.39
C SER A 446 4.13 -29.63 9.65
N GLU A 447 3.91 -28.32 9.84
CA GLU A 447 3.25 -27.70 10.98
C GLU A 447 1.83 -27.18 10.64
N SER A 448 1.43 -27.30 9.36
CA SER A 448 0.11 -26.84 8.88
C SER A 448 -1.03 -27.64 9.49
N THR A 449 -2.09 -26.92 9.85
CA THR A 449 -3.37 -27.49 10.32
C THR A 449 -4.33 -27.79 9.17
N VAL A 450 -4.00 -27.38 7.94
CA VAL A 450 -4.82 -27.64 6.75
C VAL A 450 -4.74 -29.13 6.38
N PRO A 451 -5.88 -29.83 6.20
CA PRO A 451 -5.88 -31.24 5.81
C PRO A 451 -5.16 -31.45 4.47
N LYS A 452 -4.31 -32.47 4.39
CA LYS A 452 -3.53 -32.80 3.18
C LYS A 452 -4.36 -32.98 1.89
N ASN A 453 -5.66 -33.26 2.00
CA ASN A 453 -6.56 -33.35 0.86
C ASN A 453 -6.90 -31.99 0.21
N GLN A 454 -6.76 -30.88 0.94
CA GLN A 454 -6.91 -29.54 0.36
C GLN A 454 -5.58 -29.01 -0.21
N GLN A 455 -4.45 -29.48 0.32
CA GLN A 455 -3.12 -29.23 -0.25
C GLN A 455 -2.98 -29.84 -1.65
N ALA A 456 -3.52 -31.06 -1.87
CA ALA A 456 -3.47 -31.74 -3.17
C ALA A 456 -4.27 -31.00 -4.28
N LEU A 457 -5.18 -30.10 -3.92
CA LEU A 457 -5.90 -29.26 -4.89
C LEU A 457 -5.09 -28.03 -5.30
N ALA A 458 -4.24 -27.52 -4.42
CA ALA A 458 -3.27 -26.46 -4.75
C ALA A 458 -2.12 -27.02 -5.63
N ASP A 459 -1.59 -28.21 -5.31
CA ASP A 459 -0.56 -28.91 -6.10
C ASP A 459 -1.04 -29.35 -7.49
N GLN A 460 -2.37 -29.50 -7.70
CA GLN A 460 -2.90 -29.88 -9.01
C GLN A 460 -2.95 -28.72 -10.02
N SER A 461 -2.75 -27.48 -9.60
CA SER A 461 -2.69 -26.33 -10.52
C SER A 461 -1.41 -26.27 -11.35
N GLU A 462 -0.33 -26.96 -10.96
CA GLU A 462 0.94 -27.00 -11.70
C GLU A 462 1.05 -28.13 -12.74
N THR A 463 0.14 -29.09 -12.76
CA THR A 463 0.07 -30.01 -13.89
C THR A 463 -0.69 -29.33 -15.04
N GLN A 464 0.00 -28.47 -15.79
CA GLN A 464 -0.40 -28.15 -17.15
C GLN A 464 -0.76 -29.48 -17.84
N SER A 465 -2.04 -29.62 -18.23
CA SER A 465 -2.38 -30.73 -19.12
C SER A 465 -1.51 -30.56 -20.37
N ALA A 466 -0.79 -31.58 -20.76
CA ALA A 466 0.09 -31.56 -21.93
C ALA A 466 -0.63 -31.19 -23.25
N ASP A 467 -1.94 -30.96 -23.21
CA ASP A 467 -2.85 -30.67 -24.31
C ASP A 467 -3.53 -29.28 -24.21
N ALA A 468 -3.16 -28.42 -23.25
CA ALA A 468 -3.77 -27.09 -23.14
C ALA A 468 -3.23 -26.14 -24.22
N ILE A 469 -4.13 -25.40 -24.88
CA ILE A 469 -3.80 -24.49 -25.97
C ILE A 469 -3.48 -23.10 -25.39
N PRO A 470 -2.25 -22.57 -25.59
CA PRO A 470 -1.83 -21.33 -24.96
C PRO A 470 -2.38 -20.09 -25.70
N VAL A 471 -2.78 -19.08 -24.91
CA VAL A 471 -3.05 -17.70 -25.33
C VAL A 471 -2.19 -16.77 -24.49
N VAL A 472 -1.42 -15.91 -25.10
CA VAL A 472 -0.60 -14.90 -24.40
C VAL A 472 -1.39 -13.60 -24.29
N ILE A 473 -1.47 -13.05 -23.08
CA ILE A 473 -1.93 -11.69 -22.84
C ILE A 473 -0.73 -10.76 -23.07
N ALA A 474 -0.78 -9.95 -24.12
CA ALA A 474 0.36 -9.19 -24.65
C ALA A 474 0.24 -7.67 -24.39
N GLY A 475 -0.58 -7.27 -23.41
CA GLY A 475 -0.80 -5.89 -22.99
C GLY A 475 -1.84 -5.13 -23.81
N LEU A 476 -1.89 -3.81 -23.65
CA LEU A 476 -2.92 -2.90 -24.18
C LEU A 476 -2.81 -2.71 -25.70
N LYS A 477 -3.26 -3.68 -26.49
CA LYS A 477 -3.16 -3.69 -27.97
C LYS A 477 -4.51 -3.91 -28.66
N GLY A 478 -5.63 -3.63 -27.99
CA GLY A 478 -6.98 -3.81 -28.54
C GLY A 478 -7.29 -5.28 -28.79
N ASP A 479 -7.66 -5.64 -30.03
CA ASP A 479 -7.92 -7.00 -30.48
C ASP A 479 -6.65 -7.89 -30.60
N GLN A 480 -5.47 -7.29 -30.48
CA GLN A 480 -4.18 -7.98 -30.44
C GLN A 480 -3.65 -8.18 -29.00
N SER A 481 -4.46 -7.82 -28.00
CA SER A 481 -4.08 -7.95 -26.59
C SER A 481 -4.01 -9.40 -26.13
N TYR A 482 -4.77 -10.28 -26.75
CA TYR A 482 -4.74 -11.73 -26.56
C TYR A 482 -4.23 -12.40 -27.84
N SER A 483 -3.25 -13.26 -27.73
CA SER A 483 -2.61 -13.86 -28.91
C SER A 483 -2.44 -15.38 -28.74
N PRO A 484 -2.99 -16.22 -29.67
CA PRO A 484 -3.76 -15.83 -30.87
C PRO A 484 -5.17 -15.32 -30.56
N ASN A 485 -5.72 -14.46 -31.42
CA ASN A 485 -7.09 -13.96 -31.37
C ASN A 485 -7.65 -13.76 -32.80
N PRO A 486 -8.81 -14.36 -33.20
CA PRO A 486 -9.55 -15.35 -32.41
C PRO A 486 -8.79 -16.67 -32.27
N ILE A 487 -9.06 -17.40 -31.18
CA ILE A 487 -8.56 -18.75 -31.01
C ILE A 487 -9.64 -19.76 -31.39
N ARG A 488 -9.27 -20.83 -32.13
CA ARG A 488 -10.16 -21.92 -32.55
C ARG A 488 -9.75 -23.21 -31.84
N ILE A 489 -10.74 -23.88 -31.25
CA ILE A 489 -10.55 -25.13 -30.51
C ILE A 489 -11.68 -26.11 -30.80
N GLU A 490 -11.49 -27.38 -30.47
CA GLU A 490 -12.53 -28.40 -30.44
C GLU A 490 -13.22 -28.44 -29.08
N SER A 491 -14.51 -28.90 -29.05
CA SER A 491 -15.24 -29.12 -27.79
C SER A 491 -14.48 -30.08 -26.88
N GLY A 492 -14.37 -29.75 -25.58
CA GLY A 492 -13.60 -30.47 -24.57
C GLY A 492 -12.14 -30.06 -24.45
N GLN A 493 -11.64 -29.15 -25.30
CA GLN A 493 -10.28 -28.65 -25.16
C GLN A 493 -10.17 -27.52 -24.13
N THR A 494 -8.98 -27.40 -23.55
CA THR A 494 -8.64 -26.39 -22.54
C THR A 494 -7.79 -25.28 -23.17
N ILE A 495 -8.14 -24.03 -22.89
CA ILE A 495 -7.28 -22.87 -23.18
C ILE A 495 -6.60 -22.45 -21.89
N THR A 496 -5.32 -22.09 -21.99
CA THR A 496 -4.57 -21.46 -20.90
C THR A 496 -4.13 -20.06 -21.35
N TRP A 497 -4.69 -19.03 -20.72
CA TRP A 497 -4.23 -17.64 -20.88
C TRP A 497 -3.08 -17.38 -19.94
N TYR A 498 -1.95 -16.98 -20.49
CA TYR A 498 -0.76 -16.61 -19.75
C TYR A 498 -0.58 -15.08 -19.83
N ASN A 499 -0.49 -14.41 -18.70
CA ASN A 499 -0.22 -12.97 -18.68
C ASN A 499 1.28 -12.72 -18.88
N GLY A 500 1.66 -12.37 -20.10
CA GLY A 500 3.01 -11.94 -20.49
C GLY A 500 3.22 -10.43 -20.42
N ASP A 501 2.23 -9.67 -19.91
CA ASP A 501 2.35 -8.23 -19.68
C ASP A 501 2.82 -7.93 -18.27
N SER A 502 3.20 -6.69 -18.04
CA SER A 502 3.71 -6.16 -16.78
C SER A 502 2.62 -5.73 -15.78
N ILE A 503 1.35 -5.71 -16.21
CA ILE A 503 0.20 -5.34 -15.38
C ILE A 503 -0.85 -6.45 -15.35
N SER A 504 -1.75 -6.38 -14.36
CA SER A 504 -2.84 -7.36 -14.22
C SER A 504 -3.91 -7.20 -15.29
N HIS A 505 -4.40 -8.33 -15.79
CA HIS A 505 -5.49 -8.41 -16.76
C HIS A 505 -6.55 -9.41 -16.31
N THR A 506 -7.72 -9.41 -16.98
CA THR A 506 -8.73 -10.46 -16.80
C THR A 506 -9.08 -11.12 -18.12
N VAL A 507 -9.69 -12.30 -18.04
CA VAL A 507 -10.37 -13.00 -19.14
C VAL A 507 -11.80 -13.19 -18.70
N THR A 508 -12.67 -12.23 -19.03
CA THR A 508 -14.04 -12.15 -18.55
C THR A 508 -15.00 -12.23 -19.72
N SER A 509 -15.96 -13.16 -19.67
CA SER A 509 -16.94 -13.39 -20.74
C SER A 509 -17.85 -12.18 -20.98
N GLY A 510 -18.23 -11.95 -22.25
CA GLY A 510 -19.07 -10.82 -22.67
C GLY A 510 -18.27 -9.62 -23.15
N GLN A 511 -18.88 -8.44 -23.08
CA GLN A 511 -18.27 -7.15 -23.39
C GLN A 511 -18.58 -6.18 -22.25
N ALA A 512 -17.76 -5.14 -22.11
CA ALA A 512 -18.01 -4.08 -21.15
C ALA A 512 -19.42 -3.48 -21.37
N THR A 513 -20.23 -3.40 -20.33
CA THR A 513 -21.62 -2.94 -20.34
C THR A 513 -22.69 -3.99 -20.69
N ASP A 514 -22.34 -5.24 -20.95
CA ASP A 514 -23.34 -6.29 -21.07
C ASP A 514 -23.97 -6.57 -19.68
N GLU A 515 -25.28 -6.83 -19.62
CA GLU A 515 -25.97 -7.15 -18.36
C GLU A 515 -25.53 -8.48 -17.75
N ASP A 516 -24.93 -9.35 -18.57
CA ASP A 516 -24.48 -10.70 -18.23
C ASP A 516 -22.95 -10.86 -18.36
N GLU A 517 -22.20 -9.77 -18.24
CA GLU A 517 -20.74 -9.82 -18.23
C GLU A 517 -20.24 -10.74 -17.12
N GLY A 518 -19.24 -11.59 -17.42
CA GLY A 518 -18.68 -12.55 -16.46
C GLY A 518 -19.57 -13.74 -16.14
N ALA A 519 -20.79 -13.82 -16.66
CA ALA A 519 -21.75 -14.87 -16.31
C ALA A 519 -21.34 -16.27 -16.75
N LEU A 520 -20.56 -16.40 -17.83
CA LEU A 520 -20.08 -17.69 -18.34
C LEU A 520 -18.73 -18.07 -17.74
N PHE A 521 -17.80 -17.13 -17.68
CA PHE A 521 -16.51 -17.28 -17.01
C PHE A 521 -15.90 -15.91 -16.69
N ASP A 522 -15.13 -15.89 -15.63
CA ASP A 522 -14.30 -14.78 -15.21
C ASP A 522 -13.04 -15.33 -14.56
N SER A 523 -11.87 -14.94 -15.06
CA SER A 523 -10.59 -15.36 -14.50
C SER A 523 -10.25 -14.66 -13.19
N ASN A 524 -10.99 -13.62 -12.81
CA ASN A 524 -10.46 -12.58 -11.93
C ASN A 524 -9.12 -12.03 -12.48
N ALA A 525 -8.34 -11.29 -11.69
CA ALA A 525 -7.08 -10.79 -12.18
C ALA A 525 -6.07 -11.90 -12.39
N ILE A 526 -5.49 -11.92 -13.58
CA ILE A 526 -4.30 -12.71 -13.92
C ILE A 526 -3.14 -11.72 -13.79
N ILE A 527 -2.37 -11.84 -12.71
CA ILE A 527 -1.21 -10.97 -12.49
C ILE A 527 -0.07 -11.33 -13.45
N PRO A 528 0.95 -10.49 -13.63
CA PRO A 528 2.10 -10.80 -14.49
C PRO A 528 2.68 -12.18 -14.23
N ASN A 529 2.97 -12.90 -15.33
CA ASN A 529 3.51 -14.29 -15.34
C ASN A 529 2.58 -15.37 -14.75
N GLN A 530 1.32 -15.06 -14.49
CA GLN A 530 0.31 -16.05 -14.08
C GLN A 530 -0.56 -16.47 -15.25
N SER A 531 -1.28 -17.58 -15.05
CA SER A 531 -2.15 -18.16 -16.05
C SER A 531 -3.55 -18.47 -15.49
N TYR A 532 -4.53 -18.41 -16.37
CA TYR A 532 -5.88 -18.88 -16.15
C TYR A 532 -6.20 -19.96 -17.18
N SER A 533 -6.81 -21.07 -16.78
CA SER A 533 -7.18 -22.17 -17.68
C SER A 533 -8.68 -22.43 -17.61
N LEU A 534 -9.29 -22.66 -18.78
CA LEU A 534 -10.71 -23.00 -18.90
C LEU A 534 -10.93 -24.04 -19.99
N THR A 535 -11.74 -25.06 -19.69
CA THR A 535 -12.19 -26.07 -20.66
C THR A 535 -13.54 -25.68 -21.24
N PHE A 536 -13.67 -25.76 -22.57
CA PHE A 536 -14.90 -25.44 -23.28
C PHE A 536 -15.60 -26.71 -23.77
N ASP A 537 -16.62 -27.14 -23.06
CA ASP A 537 -17.37 -28.36 -23.35
C ASP A 537 -18.47 -28.19 -24.42
N ASN A 538 -18.84 -26.92 -24.71
CA ASN A 538 -19.91 -26.61 -25.65
C ASN A 538 -19.38 -25.86 -26.87
N SER A 539 -19.85 -26.25 -28.08
CA SER A 539 -19.56 -25.52 -29.30
C SER A 539 -20.23 -24.13 -29.29
N GLY A 540 -19.58 -23.14 -29.87
CA GLY A 540 -20.07 -21.77 -29.92
C GLY A 540 -18.96 -20.72 -30.08
N GLU A 541 -19.36 -19.46 -30.12
CA GLU A 541 -18.47 -18.30 -30.11
C GLU A 541 -18.57 -17.60 -28.74
N PHE A 542 -17.44 -17.48 -28.05
CA PHE A 542 -17.35 -16.91 -26.70
C PHE A 542 -16.48 -15.66 -26.76
N LYS A 543 -17.13 -14.50 -26.67
CA LYS A 543 -16.44 -13.22 -26.55
C LYS A 543 -15.96 -13.01 -25.13
N TYR A 544 -14.80 -12.39 -24.99
CA TYR A 544 -14.27 -12.00 -23.69
C TYR A 544 -13.44 -10.73 -23.78
N TYR A 545 -13.20 -10.11 -22.64
CA TYR A 545 -12.47 -8.84 -22.54
C TYR A 545 -11.75 -8.74 -21.21
N CYS A 546 -10.93 -7.71 -21.04
CA CYS A 546 -10.34 -7.37 -19.75
C CYS A 546 -11.19 -6.30 -19.03
N ILE A 547 -11.69 -6.59 -17.82
CA ILE A 547 -12.51 -5.63 -17.04
C ILE A 547 -11.71 -4.33 -16.76
N TYR A 548 -10.41 -4.45 -16.47
CA TYR A 548 -9.55 -3.29 -16.19
C TYR A 548 -9.27 -2.44 -17.43
N HIS A 549 -9.30 -3.08 -18.61
CA HIS A 549 -8.94 -2.46 -19.88
C HIS A 549 -9.95 -2.85 -20.97
N PRO A 550 -11.16 -2.25 -20.99
CA PRO A 550 -12.26 -2.69 -21.86
C PRO A 550 -11.97 -2.70 -23.36
N SER A 551 -10.89 -2.03 -23.78
CA SER A 551 -10.42 -2.09 -25.18
C SER A 551 -9.70 -3.40 -25.53
N MET A 552 -9.26 -4.19 -24.53
CA MET A 552 -8.66 -5.50 -24.75
C MET A 552 -9.76 -6.54 -24.91
N VAL A 553 -9.93 -7.05 -26.11
CA VAL A 553 -11.00 -7.99 -26.47
C VAL A 553 -10.44 -9.25 -27.12
N GLY A 554 -11.12 -10.36 -26.92
CA GLY A 554 -10.78 -11.65 -27.52
C GLY A 554 -11.99 -12.51 -27.82
N ASP A 555 -11.81 -13.48 -28.71
CA ASP A 555 -12.84 -14.42 -29.14
C ASP A 555 -12.32 -15.87 -29.09
N VAL A 556 -13.09 -16.78 -28.46
CA VAL A 556 -12.91 -18.23 -28.55
C VAL A 556 -13.98 -18.80 -29.46
N ILE A 557 -13.58 -19.56 -30.46
CA ILE A 557 -14.48 -20.26 -31.39
C ILE A 557 -14.29 -21.75 -31.14
N VAL A 558 -15.35 -22.41 -30.62
CA VAL A 558 -15.38 -23.85 -30.30
C VAL A 558 -16.17 -24.58 -31.38
N GLU A 559 -15.52 -25.51 -32.10
CA GLU A 559 -16.09 -26.27 -33.19
C GLU A 559 -16.64 -27.66 -32.75
#